data_967c24172810526769313fff8a30df3f
#
_entry.id   967c24172810526769313fff8a30df3f
#
_cell.length_a   1.000
_cell.length_b   1.000
_cell.length_c   1.000
_cell.angle_alpha   90.00
_cell.angle_beta   90.00
_cell.angle_gamma   90.00
#
_symmetry.space_group_name_H-M   'P 1'
#
loop_
_entity.id
_entity.type
_entity.pdbx_description
1 polymer ?
#
loop_
_entity_poly.entity_id
_entity_poly.type
_entity_poly.pdbx_seq_one_letter_code
_entity_poly.pdbx_strand_id
1 'polypeptide(L)'
;MEQSLKPLRYPLAALALVALAACERTPDAAQAPGAPHVTVAKVLEQPITEWDEVTARLEAPETVEVRPRVSGQIERVAFTDGVLVKKGDLLFQIDPRPFEHEVHRIEAQLQQARATLVRTGNEAQRGQRLLGSNAISAELADTRTTTAQEARSGVDAIQAQLDLARLNLSFTRVTA
;
A
#
# COMPACT_ATOMS: atom_id res chain seq x y z
N MET A 1 -43.43 102.37 -83.24
CA MET A 1 -44.11 101.35 -84.06
C MET A 1 -43.62 99.97 -83.70
N GLU A 2 -44.54 99.27 -83.08
CA GLU A 2 -44.44 97.96 -82.58
C GLU A 2 -44.27 96.86 -83.62
N GLN A 3 -43.39 95.95 -83.48
CA GLN A 3 -43.57 94.57 -83.97
C GLN A 3 -42.72 93.63 -83.09
N SER A 4 -43.29 93.08 -82.17
CA SER A 4 -43.75 91.72 -82.03
C SER A 4 -42.68 90.61 -82.22
N LEU A 5 -42.01 90.30 -81.16
CA LEU A 5 -41.10 89.19 -81.01
C LEU A 5 -41.79 88.06 -80.15
N LYS A 6 -42.85 87.48 -80.71
CA LYS A 6 -43.62 86.43 -79.95
C LYS A 6 -43.58 84.98 -80.48
N PRO A 7 -42.89 84.56 -81.53
CA PRO A 7 -42.94 83.15 -81.86
C PRO A 7 -41.77 82.27 -81.36
N LEU A 8 -40.72 82.83 -80.73
CA LEU A 8 -39.54 82.06 -80.41
C LEU A 8 -39.50 81.44 -78.96
N ARG A 9 -40.51 81.80 -78.18
CA ARG A 9 -40.57 81.29 -76.79
C ARG A 9 -41.15 79.86 -76.63
N TYR A 10 -41.98 79.49 -77.59
CA TYR A 10 -42.64 78.16 -77.50
C TYR A 10 -41.75 76.98 -77.91
N PRO A 11 -40.86 77.05 -78.91
CA PRO A 11 -40.00 75.93 -79.22
C PRO A 11 -38.96 75.66 -78.14
N LEU A 12 -38.52 76.75 -77.43
CA LEU A 12 -37.58 76.55 -76.32
C LEU A 12 -38.26 75.89 -75.11
N ALA A 13 -39.51 76.20 -74.84
CA ALA A 13 -40.31 75.58 -73.77
C ALA A 13 -40.66 74.13 -74.12
N ALA A 14 -40.90 73.77 -75.35
CA ALA A 14 -41.14 72.41 -75.80
C ALA A 14 -39.89 71.57 -75.72
N LEU A 15 -38.71 72.12 -76.03
CA LEU A 15 -37.42 71.44 -75.92
C LEU A 15 -37.05 71.16 -74.45
N ALA A 16 -37.38 72.10 -73.54
CA ALA A 16 -37.17 71.93 -72.11
C ALA A 16 -38.09 70.85 -71.50
N LEU A 17 -39.34 70.68 -71.99
CA LEU A 17 -40.26 69.65 -71.52
C LEU A 17 -39.83 68.26 -71.99
N VAL A 18 -39.28 68.11 -73.19
CA VAL A 18 -38.76 66.83 -73.71
C VAL A 18 -37.50 66.41 -72.98
N ALA A 19 -36.65 67.35 -72.54
CA ALA A 19 -35.46 67.04 -71.74
C ALA A 19 -35.80 66.60 -70.33
N LEU A 20 -36.91 67.07 -69.73
CA LEU A 20 -37.36 66.63 -68.42
C LEU A 20 -37.97 65.20 -68.48
N ALA A 21 -38.61 64.82 -69.58
CA ALA A 21 -39.17 63.48 -69.74
C ALA A 21 -38.10 62.35 -69.98
N ALA A 22 -36.88 62.78 -70.36
CA ALA A 22 -35.78 61.81 -70.57
C ALA A 22 -35.05 61.42 -69.30
N CYS A 23 -35.35 62.00 -68.13
CA CYS A 23 -34.75 61.68 -66.85
C CYS A 23 -35.52 60.66 -66.06
N GLU A 24 -36.66 60.16 -66.49
CA GLU A 24 -37.41 59.12 -65.84
C GLU A 24 -37.08 57.68 -66.35
N ARG A 25 -35.83 57.47 -66.79
CA ARG A 25 -35.36 56.09 -66.91
C ARG A 25 -34.91 55.66 -65.53
N THR A 26 -35.83 55.06 -64.76
CA THR A 26 -35.45 54.26 -63.62
C THR A 26 -34.46 53.24 -64.13
N PRO A 27 -33.26 53.11 -63.53
CA PRO A 27 -32.40 52.00 -63.83
C PRO A 27 -33.18 50.75 -63.50
N ASP A 28 -33.35 49.92 -64.51
CA ASP A 28 -33.84 48.55 -64.30
C ASP A 28 -32.97 47.92 -63.16
N ALA A 29 -33.57 47.79 -62.03
CA ALA A 29 -32.86 47.23 -60.90
C ALA A 29 -32.38 45.84 -61.36
N ALA A 30 -31.10 45.79 -61.68
CA ALA A 30 -30.44 44.52 -61.96
C ALA A 30 -30.85 43.59 -60.84
N GLN A 31 -31.66 42.59 -61.15
CA GLN A 31 -32.07 41.60 -60.22
C GLN A 31 -30.78 41.03 -59.62
N ALA A 32 -30.57 41.29 -58.31
CA ALA A 32 -29.47 40.71 -57.60
C ALA A 32 -29.52 39.20 -57.84
N PRO A 33 -28.39 38.59 -58.20
CA PRO A 33 -28.40 37.17 -58.43
C PRO A 33 -29.03 36.48 -57.19
N GLY A 34 -30.10 35.73 -57.44
CA GLY A 34 -30.81 35.01 -56.35
C GLY A 34 -29.81 34.23 -55.52
N ALA A 35 -29.97 34.28 -54.22
CA ALA A 35 -29.09 33.52 -53.34
C ALA A 35 -28.95 32.06 -53.83
N PRO A 36 -27.76 31.56 -53.92
CA PRO A 36 -27.55 30.20 -54.42
C PRO A 36 -28.35 29.21 -53.56
N HIS A 37 -29.08 28.35 -54.24
CA HIS A 37 -29.77 27.26 -53.55
C HIS A 37 -28.73 26.24 -53.09
N VAL A 38 -28.58 26.12 -51.74
CA VAL A 38 -27.71 25.11 -51.14
C VAL A 38 -28.57 23.99 -50.60
N THR A 39 -28.15 22.80 -50.87
CA THR A 39 -28.76 21.63 -50.26
C THR A 39 -28.15 21.40 -48.89
N VAL A 40 -28.95 21.42 -47.87
CA VAL A 40 -28.55 21.15 -46.48
C VAL A 40 -29.11 19.78 -46.06
N ALA A 41 -28.30 19.02 -45.41
CA ALA A 41 -28.71 17.79 -44.75
C ALA A 41 -28.72 18.01 -43.25
N LYS A 42 -29.64 17.35 -42.58
CA LYS A 42 -29.65 17.34 -41.11
C LYS A 42 -28.41 16.62 -40.61
N VAL A 43 -27.68 17.25 -39.71
CA VAL A 43 -26.53 16.61 -39.03
C VAL A 43 -27.00 15.35 -38.33
N LEU A 44 -26.35 14.25 -38.59
CA LEU A 44 -26.59 13.02 -37.89
C LEU A 44 -25.72 13.04 -36.61
N GLU A 45 -26.39 13.18 -35.48
CA GLU A 45 -25.77 13.02 -34.17
C GLU A 45 -25.89 11.55 -33.75
N GLN A 46 -24.75 10.88 -33.68
CA GLN A 46 -24.69 9.51 -33.18
C GLN A 46 -23.74 9.49 -31.98
N PRO A 47 -24.19 9.03 -30.81
CA PRO A 47 -23.29 8.83 -29.68
C PRO A 47 -22.29 7.72 -30.04
N ILE A 48 -21.03 8.07 -30.04
CA ILE A 48 -19.94 7.12 -30.20
C ILE A 48 -19.24 6.99 -28.85
N THR A 49 -19.00 5.77 -28.44
CA THR A 49 -18.14 5.48 -27.29
C THR A 49 -16.75 5.23 -27.84
N GLU A 50 -15.85 6.16 -27.59
CA GLU A 50 -14.42 5.93 -27.84
C GLU A 50 -13.85 5.05 -26.74
N TRP A 51 -13.09 4.06 -27.11
CA TRP A 51 -12.34 3.22 -26.18
C TRP A 51 -10.98 2.92 -26.81
N ASP A 52 -9.99 3.02 -25.93
CA ASP A 52 -8.61 2.72 -26.31
C ASP A 52 -8.21 1.38 -25.70
N GLU A 53 -7.62 0.53 -26.50
CA GLU A 53 -7.07 -0.75 -26.08
C GLU A 53 -5.59 -0.55 -25.72
N VAL A 54 -5.27 -0.68 -24.44
CA VAL A 54 -3.91 -0.49 -23.94
C VAL A 54 -3.41 -1.74 -23.23
N THR A 55 -2.15 -2.07 -23.45
CA THR A 55 -1.50 -3.15 -22.71
C THR A 55 -1.05 -2.60 -21.36
N ALA A 56 -1.55 -3.19 -20.28
CA ALA A 56 -1.16 -2.83 -18.91
C ALA A 56 -0.78 -4.09 -18.13
N ARG A 57 0.10 -3.90 -17.13
CA ARG A 57 0.43 -4.93 -16.14
C ARG A 57 -0.18 -4.51 -14.81
N LEU A 58 -0.95 -5.40 -14.22
CA LEU A 58 -1.45 -5.21 -12.86
C LEU A 58 -0.34 -5.56 -11.88
N GLU A 59 -0.03 -4.63 -11.00
CA GLU A 59 0.92 -4.84 -9.90
C GLU A 59 0.19 -4.58 -8.58
N ALA A 60 0.51 -5.38 -7.55
CA ALA A 60 -0.03 -5.17 -6.23
C ALA A 60 0.57 -3.87 -5.65
N PRO A 61 -0.24 -2.99 -5.01
CA PRO A 61 0.26 -1.77 -4.38
C PRO A 61 1.19 -2.08 -3.20
N GLU A 62 1.01 -3.22 -2.55
CA GLU A 62 1.83 -3.69 -1.44
C GLU A 62 2.21 -5.15 -1.68
N THR A 63 3.49 -5.45 -1.51
CA THR A 63 4.04 -6.80 -1.62
C THR A 63 4.92 -7.07 -0.41
N VAL A 64 4.69 -8.18 0.27
CA VAL A 64 5.45 -8.60 1.45
C VAL A 64 6.12 -9.93 1.17
N GLU A 65 7.44 -10.00 1.35
CA GLU A 65 8.19 -11.23 1.29
C GLU A 65 8.25 -11.87 2.70
N VAL A 66 7.62 -13.02 2.87
CA VAL A 66 7.65 -13.75 4.13
C VAL A 66 8.93 -14.59 4.21
N ARG A 67 9.83 -14.23 5.14
CA ARG A 67 11.07 -14.95 5.39
C ARG A 67 11.03 -15.64 6.76
N PRO A 68 11.31 -16.95 6.84
CA PRO A 68 11.38 -17.63 8.12
C PRO A 68 12.59 -17.12 8.93
N ARG A 69 12.48 -17.15 10.26
CA ARG A 69 13.55 -16.74 11.18
C ARG A 69 14.47 -17.89 11.58
N VAL A 70 14.05 -19.12 11.30
CA VAL A 70 14.84 -20.34 11.55
C VAL A 70 14.98 -21.14 10.26
N SER A 71 16.09 -21.87 10.14
CA SER A 71 16.36 -22.73 8.99
C SER A 71 15.89 -24.14 9.27
N GLY A 72 15.31 -24.79 8.29
CA GLY A 72 14.85 -26.17 8.40
C GLY A 72 14.11 -26.63 7.16
N GLN A 73 13.71 -27.90 7.14
CA GLN A 73 12.90 -28.46 6.08
C GLN A 73 11.44 -28.05 6.27
N ILE A 74 10.77 -27.65 5.19
CA ILE A 74 9.33 -27.41 5.22
C ILE A 74 8.62 -28.75 5.31
N GLU A 75 7.90 -28.97 6.39
CA GLU A 75 7.09 -30.15 6.63
C GLU A 75 5.74 -30.06 5.93
N ARG A 76 5.13 -28.86 5.96
CA ARG A 76 3.80 -28.63 5.41
C ARG A 76 3.62 -27.20 4.93
N VAL A 77 2.97 -27.05 3.78
CA VAL A 77 2.39 -25.79 3.28
C VAL A 77 0.91 -25.81 3.64
N ALA A 78 0.43 -24.78 4.34
CA ALA A 78 -0.92 -24.74 4.89
C ALA A 78 -1.88 -23.82 4.13
N PHE A 79 -1.43 -23.18 3.06
CA PHE A 79 -2.25 -22.33 2.21
C PHE A 79 -2.26 -22.87 0.76
N THR A 80 -3.18 -22.35 -0.03
CA THR A 80 -3.25 -22.60 -1.48
C THR A 80 -3.00 -21.27 -2.20
N ASP A 81 -2.29 -21.32 -3.32
CA ASP A 81 -2.00 -20.13 -4.12
C ASP A 81 -3.29 -19.39 -4.54
N GLY A 82 -3.26 -18.07 -4.44
CA GLY A 82 -4.39 -17.22 -4.81
C GLY A 82 -5.48 -17.07 -3.75
N VAL A 83 -5.34 -17.69 -2.57
CA VAL A 83 -6.32 -17.56 -1.48
C VAL A 83 -5.98 -16.36 -0.59
N LEU A 84 -7.02 -15.66 -0.13
CA LEU A 84 -6.88 -14.61 0.87
C LEU A 84 -6.55 -15.22 2.24
N VAL A 85 -5.46 -14.74 2.84
CA VAL A 85 -5.03 -15.13 4.18
C VAL A 85 -5.29 -13.98 5.16
N LYS A 86 -5.56 -14.33 6.41
CA LYS A 86 -5.75 -13.37 7.52
C LYS A 86 -4.51 -13.37 8.39
N LYS A 87 -4.30 -12.26 9.09
CA LYS A 87 -3.25 -12.17 10.10
C LYS A 87 -3.36 -13.30 11.12
N GLY A 88 -2.27 -14.06 11.28
CA GLY A 88 -2.18 -15.21 12.17
C GLY A 88 -2.46 -16.57 11.52
N ASP A 89 -2.91 -16.60 10.26
CA ASP A 89 -3.09 -17.87 9.54
C ASP A 89 -1.73 -18.53 9.31
N LEU A 90 -1.68 -19.84 9.50
CA LEU A 90 -0.47 -20.62 9.26
C LEU A 90 -0.20 -20.72 7.76
N LEU A 91 1.00 -20.29 7.34
CA LEU A 91 1.46 -20.38 5.96
C LEU A 91 2.33 -21.62 5.76
N PHE A 92 3.37 -21.76 6.58
CA PHE A 92 4.33 -22.85 6.49
C PHE A 92 4.59 -23.43 7.87
N GLN A 93 4.80 -24.74 7.92
CA GLN A 93 5.34 -25.43 9.06
C GLN A 93 6.74 -25.95 8.70
N ILE A 94 7.75 -25.46 9.40
CA ILE A 94 9.10 -26.01 9.37
C ILE A 94 9.15 -27.18 10.34
N ASP A 95 9.91 -28.22 10.04
CA ASP A 95 10.04 -29.40 10.92
C ASP A 95 10.38 -28.98 12.36
N PRO A 96 9.47 -29.14 13.33
CA PRO A 96 9.67 -28.67 14.69
C PRO A 96 10.53 -29.64 15.52
N ARG A 97 10.68 -30.91 15.11
CA ARG A 97 11.29 -31.96 15.90
C ARG A 97 12.70 -31.65 16.41
N PRO A 98 13.63 -31.09 15.59
CA PRO A 98 14.95 -30.68 16.08
C PRO A 98 14.87 -29.63 17.20
N PHE A 99 13.95 -28.68 17.08
CA PHE A 99 13.75 -27.63 18.08
C PHE A 99 13.07 -28.15 19.35
N GLU A 100 12.13 -29.07 19.23
CA GLU A 100 11.50 -29.75 20.36
C GLU A 100 12.53 -30.55 21.16
N HIS A 101 13.40 -31.31 20.48
CA HIS A 101 14.48 -32.04 21.15
C HIS A 101 15.44 -31.10 21.88
N GLU A 102 15.76 -29.93 21.30
CA GLU A 102 16.59 -28.93 21.95
C GLU A 102 15.92 -28.34 23.21
N VAL A 103 14.61 -28.01 23.14
CA VAL A 103 13.82 -27.60 24.31
C VAL A 103 13.88 -28.64 25.40
N HIS A 104 13.61 -29.91 25.09
CA HIS A 104 13.66 -31.03 26.07
C HIS A 104 15.06 -31.22 26.67
N ARG A 105 16.12 -31.07 25.87
CA ARG A 105 17.50 -31.16 26.36
C ARG A 105 17.79 -30.08 27.41
N ILE A 106 17.40 -28.83 27.13
CA ILE A 106 17.61 -27.70 28.06
C ILE A 106 16.69 -27.81 29.27
N GLU A 107 15.46 -28.30 29.13
CA GLU A 107 14.56 -28.59 30.25
C GLU A 107 15.18 -29.58 31.23
N ALA A 108 15.81 -30.66 30.73
CA ALA A 108 16.52 -31.61 31.55
C ALA A 108 17.71 -30.96 32.32
N GLN A 109 18.47 -30.10 31.64
CA GLN A 109 19.55 -29.32 32.27
C GLN A 109 19.02 -28.38 33.35
N LEU A 110 17.88 -27.72 33.11
CA LEU A 110 17.24 -26.86 34.08
C LEU A 110 16.82 -27.63 35.34
N GLN A 111 16.27 -28.83 35.17
CA GLN A 111 15.93 -29.71 36.31
C GLN A 111 17.18 -30.08 37.10
N GLN A 112 18.29 -30.43 36.46
CA GLN A 112 19.57 -30.70 37.13
C GLN A 112 20.08 -29.49 37.93
N ALA A 113 20.06 -28.29 37.30
CA ALA A 113 20.49 -27.05 37.96
C ALA A 113 19.59 -26.72 39.19
N ARG A 114 18.27 -26.89 39.05
CA ARG A 114 17.32 -26.71 40.16
C ARG A 114 17.59 -27.68 41.32
N ALA A 115 17.87 -28.95 41.02
CA ALA A 115 18.25 -29.90 42.05
C ALA A 115 19.55 -29.49 42.78
N THR A 116 20.54 -28.99 42.02
CA THR A 116 21.78 -28.44 42.59
C THR A 116 21.51 -27.23 43.48
N LEU A 117 20.65 -26.29 43.05
CA LEU A 117 20.25 -25.13 43.85
C LEU A 117 19.56 -25.55 45.16
N VAL A 118 18.66 -26.53 45.12
CA VAL A 118 18.00 -27.05 46.33
C VAL A 118 19.03 -27.64 47.29
N ARG A 119 19.99 -28.46 46.80
CA ARG A 119 21.06 -29.04 47.64
C ARG A 119 21.92 -27.94 48.27
N THR A 120 22.47 -27.02 47.46
CA THR A 120 23.36 -25.94 47.93
C THR A 120 22.63 -24.97 48.86
N GLY A 121 21.35 -24.65 48.56
CA GLY A 121 20.50 -23.84 49.44
C GLY A 121 20.29 -24.46 50.80
N ASN A 122 20.04 -25.79 50.90
CA ASN A 122 19.94 -26.52 52.14
C ASN A 122 21.27 -26.53 52.92
N GLU A 123 22.40 -26.64 52.19
CA GLU A 123 23.74 -26.57 52.78
C GLU A 123 24.04 -25.18 53.36
N ALA A 124 23.72 -24.11 52.60
CA ALA A 124 23.86 -22.73 53.05
C ALA A 124 23.00 -22.45 54.30
N GLN A 125 21.73 -22.83 54.29
CA GLN A 125 20.83 -22.67 55.43
C GLN A 125 21.35 -23.43 56.68
N ARG A 126 21.86 -24.64 56.50
CA ARG A 126 22.47 -25.41 57.55
C ARG A 126 23.76 -24.73 58.07
N GLY A 127 24.57 -24.17 57.14
CA GLY A 127 25.76 -23.40 57.47
C GLY A 127 25.45 -22.22 58.39
N GLN A 128 24.44 -21.43 58.03
CA GLN A 128 24.02 -20.28 58.86
C GLN A 128 23.58 -20.69 60.30
N ARG A 129 22.85 -21.81 60.43
CA ARG A 129 22.46 -22.32 61.73
C ARG A 129 23.68 -22.79 62.57
N LEU A 130 24.65 -23.44 61.94
CA LEU A 130 25.86 -23.89 62.61
C LEU A 130 26.80 -22.73 62.98
N LEU A 131 26.86 -21.67 62.20
CA LEU A 131 27.57 -20.44 62.52
C LEU A 131 26.98 -19.81 63.78
N GLY A 132 25.64 -19.70 63.85
CA GLY A 132 24.96 -19.14 65.06
C GLY A 132 25.20 -19.94 66.34
N SER A 133 25.57 -21.23 66.22
CA SER A 133 26.01 -22.05 67.37
C SER A 133 27.55 -22.13 67.56
N ASN A 134 28.33 -21.35 66.80
CA ASN A 134 29.80 -21.38 66.78
C ASN A 134 30.39 -22.77 66.36
N ALA A 135 29.63 -23.61 65.67
CA ALA A 135 30.03 -24.95 65.24
C ALA A 135 30.86 -24.95 63.94
N ILE A 136 30.88 -23.87 63.19
CA ILE A 136 31.70 -23.68 61.98
C ILE A 136 32.27 -22.25 61.93
N SER A 137 33.30 -22.03 61.10
CA SER A 137 33.85 -20.72 60.82
C SER A 137 32.92 -19.84 59.97
N ALA A 138 33.04 -18.54 60.12
CA ALA A 138 32.35 -17.58 59.25
C ALA A 138 32.70 -17.81 57.76
N GLU A 139 33.97 -18.05 57.46
CA GLU A 139 34.47 -18.34 56.09
C GLU A 139 33.73 -19.54 55.46
N LEU A 140 33.53 -20.64 56.21
CA LEU A 140 32.83 -21.81 55.73
C LEU A 140 31.32 -21.54 55.50
N ALA A 141 30.70 -20.71 56.38
CA ALA A 141 29.31 -20.29 56.16
C ALA A 141 29.14 -19.42 54.94
N ASP A 142 30.07 -18.46 54.72
CA ASP A 142 30.10 -17.57 53.56
C ASP A 142 30.33 -18.34 52.25
N THR A 143 31.26 -19.32 52.26
CA THR A 143 31.49 -20.20 51.11
C THR A 143 30.22 -20.95 50.71
N ARG A 144 29.46 -21.53 51.67
CA ARG A 144 28.20 -22.21 51.37
C ARG A 144 27.13 -21.27 50.85
N THR A 145 27.07 -20.06 51.34
CA THR A 145 26.14 -19.05 50.86
C THR A 145 26.45 -18.62 49.44
N THR A 146 27.74 -18.36 49.13
CA THR A 146 28.21 -18.00 47.80
C THR A 146 27.93 -19.15 46.81
N THR A 147 28.22 -20.42 47.18
CA THR A 147 27.92 -21.58 46.34
C THR A 147 26.42 -21.72 46.05
N ALA A 148 25.54 -21.42 47.00
CA ALA A 148 24.09 -21.40 46.76
C ALA A 148 23.68 -20.26 45.80
N GLN A 149 24.32 -19.09 45.93
CA GLN A 149 24.08 -17.96 45.03
C GLN A 149 24.57 -18.23 43.60
N GLU A 150 25.74 -18.87 43.43
CA GLU A 150 26.25 -19.34 42.14
C GLU A 150 25.26 -20.35 41.49
N ALA A 151 24.77 -21.33 42.27
CA ALA A 151 23.78 -22.28 41.77
C ALA A 151 22.50 -21.60 41.32
N ARG A 152 22.05 -20.52 42.00
CA ARG A 152 20.89 -19.72 41.61
C ARG A 152 21.13 -19.01 40.27
N SER A 153 22.27 -18.34 40.16
CA SER A 153 22.64 -17.69 38.89
C SER A 153 22.76 -18.69 37.74
N GLY A 154 23.21 -19.90 38.01
CA GLY A 154 23.21 -21.02 37.04
C GLY A 154 21.81 -21.43 36.59
N VAL A 155 20.84 -21.47 37.48
CA VAL A 155 19.44 -21.75 37.14
C VAL A 155 18.90 -20.63 36.22
N ASP A 156 19.15 -19.34 36.55
CA ASP A 156 18.67 -18.20 35.78
C ASP A 156 19.28 -18.19 34.36
N ALA A 157 20.58 -18.53 34.23
CA ALA A 157 21.24 -18.65 32.95
C ALA A 157 20.64 -19.75 32.05
N ILE A 158 20.35 -20.94 32.62
CA ILE A 158 19.75 -22.06 31.87
C ILE A 158 18.28 -21.72 31.54
N GLN A 159 17.57 -21.03 32.40
CA GLN A 159 16.21 -20.57 32.13
C GLN A 159 16.19 -19.63 30.89
N ALA A 160 17.12 -18.69 30.80
CA ALA A 160 17.25 -17.82 29.63
C ALA A 160 17.55 -18.61 28.34
N GLN A 161 18.36 -19.68 28.43
CA GLN A 161 18.60 -20.56 27.28
C GLN A 161 17.33 -21.32 26.88
N LEU A 162 16.54 -21.78 27.84
CA LEU A 162 15.27 -22.43 27.58
C LEU A 162 14.28 -21.54 26.88
N ASP A 163 14.20 -20.28 27.32
CA ASP A 163 13.31 -19.28 26.72
C ASP A 163 13.71 -18.98 25.26
N LEU A 164 15.02 -18.90 24.96
CA LEU A 164 15.53 -18.78 23.59
C LEU A 164 15.19 -20.01 22.74
N ALA A 165 15.35 -21.22 23.28
CA ALA A 165 15.01 -22.45 22.55
C ALA A 165 13.51 -22.52 22.23
N ARG A 166 12.65 -22.14 23.17
CA ARG A 166 11.20 -22.05 22.97
C ARG A 166 10.82 -21.00 21.93
N LEU A 167 11.51 -19.87 21.93
CA LEU A 167 11.31 -18.83 20.93
C LEU A 167 11.66 -19.35 19.52
N ASN A 168 12.79 -20.07 19.38
CA ASN A 168 13.17 -20.68 18.12
C ASN A 168 12.14 -21.73 17.66
N LEU A 169 11.62 -22.54 18.58
CA LEU A 169 10.54 -23.49 18.29
C LEU A 169 9.27 -22.77 17.81
N SER A 170 8.94 -21.61 18.38
CA SER A 170 7.79 -20.83 17.93
C SER A 170 7.94 -20.33 16.50
N PHE A 171 9.18 -20.04 16.06
CA PHE A 171 9.47 -19.58 14.69
C PHE A 171 9.39 -20.68 13.63
N THR A 172 9.23 -21.95 14.02
CA THR A 172 8.95 -23.03 13.06
C THR A 172 7.58 -22.92 12.45
N ARG A 173 6.66 -22.16 13.08
CA ARG A 173 5.32 -21.86 12.56
C ARG A 173 5.34 -20.49 11.92
N VAL A 174 5.40 -20.44 10.61
CA VAL A 174 5.39 -19.19 9.84
C VAL A 174 3.94 -18.80 9.58
N THR A 175 3.54 -17.65 10.09
CA THR A 175 2.17 -17.13 9.98
C THR A 175 2.12 -15.83 9.18
N ALA A 176 0.95 -15.49 8.67
CA ALA A 176 0.69 -14.25 7.96
C ALA A 176 0.64 -13.02 8.91
#